data_cf2028291e73c24465ef06eb685477d3
#
_entry.id   cf2028291e73c24465ef06eb685477d3
#
_cell.length_a   1.000
_cell.length_b   1.000
_cell.length_c   1.000
_cell.angle_alpha   90.00
_cell.angle_beta   90.00
_cell.angle_gamma   90.00
#
_symmetry.space_group_name_H-M   'P 1'
#
loop_
_entity.id
_entity.type
_entity.pdbx_description
1 polymer ?
#
loop_
_entity_poly.entity_id
_entity_poly.type
_entity_poly.pdbx_seq_one_letter_code
_entity_poly.pdbx_strand_id
1 'polypeptide(L)'
;MKLVEVLQHTIWVDAIRSAEPIVLDCGANRGDFARWAVDHLGATVYAFEADPILAATLPTVPRLHPYNVAIAGEDGTMQLTRAKNRCTSACFNPQLEDTETFTVASRSLESIRQEHGLAFIDLIKLDIEGAEIEVLENISASFLAHVGQISCEFHDFLDATQRPIIRKLLQRLQQSGFVVMPISFWRYGDVLLINRRFQSVRLWDRVAIATYKYRTGIQRILSRSLSRVTRRG
;
A
#
# COMPACT_ATOMS: atom_id res chain seq x y z
N MET A 1 19.75 8.76 4.23
CA MET A 1 18.52 7.96 4.01
C MET A 1 17.34 8.72 4.57
N LYS A 2 16.39 9.11 3.70
CA LYS A 2 15.17 9.83 4.07
C LYS A 2 13.99 8.84 4.02
N LEU A 3 13.53 8.41 5.21
CA LEU A 3 12.29 7.66 5.37
C LEU A 3 11.17 8.63 5.75
N VAL A 4 10.01 8.44 5.16
CA VAL A 4 8.80 9.20 5.45
C VAL A 4 7.66 8.23 5.71
N GLU A 5 6.84 8.49 6.71
CA GLU A 5 5.59 7.79 6.94
C GLU A 5 4.42 8.66 6.43
N VAL A 6 3.61 8.11 5.56
CA VAL A 6 2.41 8.75 5.01
C VAL A 6 1.25 7.80 5.19
N LEU A 7 0.25 8.17 5.97
CA LEU A 7 -0.95 7.35 6.21
C LEU A 7 -0.61 5.89 6.57
N GLN A 8 0.33 5.71 7.51
CA GLN A 8 0.84 4.40 7.97
C GLN A 8 1.73 3.64 6.97
N HIS A 9 2.00 4.19 5.79
CA HIS A 9 2.93 3.64 4.82
C HIS A 9 4.31 4.24 4.96
N THR A 10 5.32 3.40 5.17
CA THR A 10 6.72 3.83 5.18
C THR A 10 7.30 3.79 3.78
N ILE A 11 7.94 4.88 3.36
CA ILE A 11 8.55 5.06 2.05
C ILE A 11 9.99 5.50 2.21
N TRP A 12 10.89 4.91 1.42
CA TRP A 12 12.26 5.37 1.31
C TRP A 12 12.38 6.35 0.13
N VAL A 13 12.28 7.65 0.43
CA VAL A 13 12.23 8.70 -0.59
C VAL A 13 13.52 8.75 -1.43
N ASP A 14 14.70 8.61 -0.80
CA ASP A 14 15.98 8.64 -1.55
C ASP A 14 16.18 7.42 -2.46
N ALA A 15 15.35 6.38 -2.35
CA ALA A 15 15.37 5.23 -3.25
C ALA A 15 14.58 5.48 -4.54
N ILE A 16 13.76 6.53 -4.58
CA ILE A 16 13.06 7.00 -5.77
C ILE A 16 14.02 7.90 -6.53
N ARG A 17 14.50 7.45 -7.69
CA ARG A 17 15.55 8.13 -8.44
C ARG A 17 15.12 8.64 -9.80
N SER A 18 13.94 8.27 -10.26
CA SER A 18 13.37 8.74 -11.52
C SER A 18 13.18 10.26 -11.47
N ALA A 19 13.49 10.95 -12.55
CA ALA A 19 13.19 12.38 -12.69
C ALA A 19 11.67 12.63 -12.72
N GLU A 20 10.91 11.67 -13.24
CA GLU A 20 9.46 11.63 -13.28
C GLU A 20 8.98 10.29 -12.67
N PRO A 21 8.86 10.21 -11.35
CA PRO A 21 8.50 8.97 -10.69
C PRO A 21 7.08 8.51 -11.06
N ILE A 22 6.91 7.20 -11.24
CA ILE A 22 5.62 6.56 -11.42
C ILE A 22 5.20 5.89 -10.11
N VAL A 23 4.01 6.23 -9.64
CA VAL A 23 3.44 5.68 -8.42
C VAL A 23 2.09 5.01 -8.72
N LEU A 24 1.91 3.79 -8.24
CA LEU A 24 0.61 3.14 -8.19
C LEU A 24 0.08 3.23 -6.76
N ASP A 25 -1.05 3.91 -6.57
CA ASP A 25 -1.77 4.01 -5.30
C ASP A 25 -2.96 3.05 -5.33
N CYS A 26 -2.77 1.86 -4.81
CA CYS A 26 -3.77 0.80 -4.79
C CYS A 26 -4.55 0.85 -3.47
N GLY A 27 -5.86 1.12 -3.57
CA GLY A 27 -6.72 1.47 -2.44
C GLY A 27 -6.58 2.96 -2.11
N ALA A 28 -6.82 3.83 -3.10
CA ALA A 28 -6.54 5.25 -2.98
C ALA A 28 -7.46 5.99 -1.99
N ASN A 29 -8.58 5.40 -1.59
CA ASN A 29 -9.55 5.98 -0.68
C ASN A 29 -9.98 7.39 -1.15
N ARG A 30 -9.62 8.45 -0.43
CA ARG A 30 -9.90 9.85 -0.78
C ARG A 30 -8.77 10.53 -1.56
N GLY A 31 -7.70 9.77 -1.88
CA GLY A 31 -6.56 10.26 -2.66
C GLY A 31 -5.52 11.05 -1.86
N ASP A 32 -5.54 10.98 -0.53
CA ASP A 32 -4.59 11.72 0.31
C ASP A 32 -3.14 11.27 0.06
N PHE A 33 -2.92 9.94 -0.10
CA PHE A 33 -1.61 9.41 -0.46
C PHE A 33 -1.21 9.80 -1.89
N ALA A 34 -2.13 9.67 -2.85
CA ALA A 34 -1.90 10.06 -4.23
C ALA A 34 -1.53 11.54 -4.33
N ARG A 35 -2.25 12.41 -3.61
CA ARG A 35 -1.97 13.84 -3.55
C ARG A 35 -0.59 14.13 -2.97
N TRP A 36 -0.26 13.47 -1.85
CA TRP A 36 1.06 13.58 -1.25
C TRP A 36 2.18 13.19 -2.23
N ALA A 37 2.00 12.09 -2.98
CA ALA A 37 3.00 11.64 -3.95
C ALA A 37 3.19 12.65 -5.09
N VAL A 38 2.12 13.25 -5.60
CA VAL A 38 2.22 14.35 -6.58
C VAL A 38 2.98 15.53 -5.99
N ASP A 39 2.58 16.01 -4.82
CA ASP A 39 3.06 17.26 -4.24
C ASP A 39 4.53 17.16 -3.73
N HIS A 40 4.94 15.97 -3.22
CA HIS A 40 6.25 15.82 -2.56
C HIS A 40 7.28 15.02 -3.36
N LEU A 41 6.84 14.14 -4.26
CA LEU A 41 7.72 13.36 -5.12
C LEU A 41 7.74 13.90 -6.56
N GLY A 42 6.80 14.78 -6.94
CA GLY A 42 6.60 15.18 -8.34
C GLY A 42 6.15 14.00 -9.22
N ALA A 43 5.54 13.00 -8.62
CA ALA A 43 5.20 11.75 -9.29
C ALA A 43 4.00 11.89 -10.22
N THR A 44 3.98 11.04 -11.26
CA THR A 44 2.74 10.69 -11.95
C THR A 44 2.12 9.52 -11.21
N VAL A 45 0.88 9.70 -10.74
CA VAL A 45 0.18 8.76 -9.88
C VAL A 45 -1.01 8.16 -10.60
N TYR A 46 -1.08 6.84 -10.63
CA TYR A 46 -2.26 6.07 -11.03
C TYR A 46 -2.95 5.61 -9.75
N ALA A 47 -4.11 6.19 -9.46
CA ALA A 47 -4.84 5.99 -8.21
C ALA A 47 -6.06 5.09 -8.45
N PHE A 48 -6.08 3.93 -7.78
CA PHE A 48 -7.12 2.92 -7.95
C PHE A 48 -7.95 2.81 -6.67
N GLU A 49 -9.26 3.02 -6.79
CA GLU A 49 -10.22 2.89 -5.70
C GLU A 49 -11.41 2.07 -6.15
N ALA A 50 -11.72 1.02 -5.39
CA ALA A 50 -12.79 0.09 -5.72
C ALA A 50 -14.18 0.64 -5.40
N ASP A 51 -14.32 1.38 -4.30
CA ASP A 51 -15.60 2.00 -3.93
C ASP A 51 -15.93 3.17 -4.86
N PRO A 52 -17.04 3.10 -5.65
CA PRO A 52 -17.39 4.14 -6.61
C PRO A 52 -17.68 5.49 -5.96
N ILE A 53 -18.14 5.52 -4.70
CA ILE A 53 -18.38 6.78 -3.98
C ILE A 53 -17.05 7.44 -3.61
N LEU A 54 -16.08 6.66 -3.12
CA LEU A 54 -14.75 7.17 -2.80
C LEU A 54 -13.99 7.55 -4.08
N ALA A 55 -14.03 6.70 -5.10
CA ALA A 55 -13.39 6.98 -6.39
C ALA A 55 -13.86 8.31 -7.00
N ALA A 56 -15.16 8.64 -6.87
CA ALA A 56 -15.71 9.92 -7.33
C ALA A 56 -15.16 11.13 -6.54
N THR A 57 -14.54 10.93 -5.39
CA THR A 57 -13.94 12.01 -4.57
C THR A 57 -12.44 12.16 -4.80
N LEU A 58 -11.82 11.31 -5.61
CA LEU A 58 -10.39 11.39 -5.89
C LEU A 58 -10.01 12.75 -6.49
N PRO A 59 -8.89 13.34 -6.11
CA PRO A 59 -8.49 14.66 -6.58
C PRO A 59 -8.28 14.69 -8.10
N THR A 60 -8.77 15.75 -8.74
CA THR A 60 -8.50 16.03 -10.15
C THR A 60 -7.39 17.08 -10.23
N VAL A 61 -6.15 16.62 -10.27
CA VAL A 61 -4.95 17.47 -10.35
C VAL A 61 -4.01 16.93 -11.44
N PRO A 62 -3.15 17.78 -12.02
CA PRO A 62 -2.15 17.31 -12.98
C PRO A 62 -1.33 16.14 -12.40
N ARG A 63 -0.97 15.18 -13.24
CA ARG A 63 -0.20 13.97 -12.90
C ARG A 63 -0.92 12.96 -12.00
N LEU A 64 -2.19 13.16 -11.63
CA LEU A 64 -3.00 12.18 -10.92
C LEU A 64 -4.08 11.65 -11.84
N HIS A 65 -4.08 10.33 -12.05
CA HIS A 65 -5.02 9.61 -12.91
C HIS A 65 -5.88 8.69 -12.03
N PRO A 66 -7.14 9.09 -11.72
CA PRO A 66 -8.04 8.30 -10.88
C PRO A 66 -8.77 7.23 -11.68
N TYR A 67 -8.93 6.04 -11.08
CA TYR A 67 -9.65 4.91 -11.65
C TYR A 67 -10.59 4.28 -10.62
N ASN A 68 -11.85 4.05 -11.00
CA ASN A 68 -12.75 3.23 -10.20
C ASN A 68 -12.57 1.76 -10.59
N VAL A 69 -11.57 1.13 -9.99
CA VAL A 69 -11.15 -0.24 -10.26
C VAL A 69 -10.62 -0.86 -8.98
N ALA A 70 -10.96 -2.12 -8.73
CA ALA A 70 -10.35 -2.92 -7.69
C ALA A 70 -9.03 -3.53 -8.19
N ILE A 71 -7.97 -3.45 -7.39
CA ILE A 71 -6.73 -4.20 -7.66
C ILE A 71 -6.90 -5.61 -7.12
N ALA A 72 -6.67 -6.61 -7.95
CA ALA A 72 -6.83 -8.02 -7.66
C ALA A 72 -5.71 -8.88 -8.27
N GLY A 73 -5.71 -10.18 -7.99
CA GLY A 73 -4.77 -11.13 -8.61
C GLY A 73 -4.98 -11.31 -10.11
N GLU A 74 -6.22 -11.10 -10.60
CA GLU A 74 -6.62 -11.32 -11.99
C GLU A 74 -7.61 -10.24 -12.46
N ASP A 75 -7.68 -10.06 -13.78
CA ASP A 75 -8.65 -9.16 -14.41
C ASP A 75 -10.04 -9.79 -14.40
N GLY A 76 -11.06 -8.96 -14.18
CA GLY A 76 -12.45 -9.43 -14.20
C GLY A 76 -13.41 -8.44 -13.55
N THR A 77 -14.30 -8.97 -12.75
CA THR A 77 -15.22 -8.22 -11.91
C THR A 77 -15.33 -8.88 -10.54
N MET A 78 -15.47 -8.09 -9.50
CA MET A 78 -15.67 -8.59 -8.14
C MET A 78 -16.83 -7.88 -7.46
N GLN A 79 -17.43 -8.58 -6.49
CA GLN A 79 -18.44 -8.01 -5.61
C GLN A 79 -17.78 -7.58 -4.30
N LEU A 80 -17.98 -6.34 -3.93
CA LEU A 80 -17.52 -5.76 -2.67
C LEU A 80 -18.69 -5.31 -1.83
N THR A 81 -18.49 -5.33 -0.52
CA THR A 81 -19.52 -4.94 0.46
C THR A 81 -19.03 -3.75 1.26
N ARG A 82 -19.86 -2.73 1.39
CA ARG A 82 -19.61 -1.53 2.16
C ARG A 82 -20.65 -1.39 3.28
N ALA A 83 -20.23 -0.97 4.46
CA ALA A 83 -21.15 -0.56 5.52
C ALA A 83 -21.80 0.79 5.16
N LYS A 84 -23.13 0.89 5.16
CA LYS A 84 -23.87 2.11 4.76
C LYS A 84 -23.53 3.34 5.60
N ASN A 85 -23.16 3.13 6.86
CA ASN A 85 -22.91 4.21 7.82
C ASN A 85 -21.42 4.54 8.05
N ARG A 86 -20.50 3.98 7.27
CA ARG A 86 -19.07 4.24 7.39
C ARG A 86 -18.49 4.64 6.04
N CYS A 87 -17.82 5.80 6.00
CA CYS A 87 -16.96 6.21 4.87
C CYS A 87 -15.61 5.49 4.92
N THR A 88 -15.61 4.21 5.26
CA THR A 88 -14.41 3.37 5.30
C THR A 88 -14.55 2.32 4.21
N SER A 89 -13.43 2.04 3.57
CA SER A 89 -13.22 1.10 2.49
C SER A 89 -14.07 -0.16 2.57
N ALA A 90 -14.43 -0.69 1.42
CA ALA A 90 -15.14 -1.94 1.31
C ALA A 90 -14.30 -3.07 1.91
N CYS A 91 -14.73 -3.60 3.05
CA CYS A 91 -14.08 -4.72 3.73
C CYS A 91 -14.69 -6.03 3.28
N PHE A 92 -13.85 -7.06 3.16
CA PHE A 92 -14.26 -8.46 3.09
C PHE A 92 -14.85 -8.97 4.43
N ASN A 93 -15.61 -8.16 5.16
CA ASN A 93 -16.20 -8.58 6.44
C ASN A 93 -17.70 -8.88 6.31
N PRO A 94 -18.11 -10.16 6.19
CA PRO A 94 -19.52 -10.55 6.06
C PRO A 94 -20.34 -10.37 7.34
N GLN A 95 -19.76 -9.91 8.44
CA GLN A 95 -20.43 -9.76 9.74
C GLN A 95 -20.93 -8.33 10.02
N LEU A 96 -20.84 -7.42 9.06
CA LEU A 96 -21.35 -6.05 9.22
C LEU A 96 -22.85 -6.03 8.99
N GLU A 97 -23.60 -5.55 9.98
CA GLU A 97 -25.02 -5.21 9.82
C GLU A 97 -25.18 -3.97 8.94
N ASP A 98 -26.25 -3.92 8.13
CA ASP A 98 -26.58 -2.80 7.22
C ASP A 98 -25.50 -2.50 6.17
N THR A 99 -25.29 -3.47 5.29
CA THR A 99 -24.28 -3.38 4.20
C THR A 99 -24.95 -3.16 2.83
N GLU A 100 -24.19 -2.56 1.93
CA GLU A 100 -24.51 -2.45 0.51
C GLU A 100 -23.46 -3.21 -0.30
N THR A 101 -23.91 -4.07 -1.23
CA THR A 101 -23.04 -4.79 -2.13
C THR A 101 -23.05 -4.13 -3.50
N PHE A 102 -21.89 -3.97 -4.11
CA PHE A 102 -21.73 -3.43 -5.44
C PHE A 102 -20.73 -4.24 -6.26
N THR A 103 -20.83 -4.16 -7.58
CA THR A 103 -19.91 -4.81 -8.51
C THR A 103 -18.94 -3.77 -9.08
N VAL A 104 -17.65 -4.12 -9.11
CA VAL A 104 -16.60 -3.27 -9.67
C VAL A 104 -15.70 -4.08 -10.59
N ALA A 105 -15.13 -3.46 -11.61
CA ALA A 105 -14.10 -4.06 -12.43
C ALA A 105 -12.85 -4.35 -11.59
N SER A 106 -12.23 -5.51 -11.79
CA SER A 106 -10.94 -5.85 -11.18
C SER A 106 -9.83 -5.88 -12.23
N ARG A 107 -8.63 -5.47 -11.83
CA ARG A 107 -7.43 -5.45 -12.67
C ARG A 107 -6.23 -5.95 -11.91
N SER A 108 -5.41 -6.74 -12.58
CA SER A 108 -4.09 -7.11 -12.08
C SER A 108 -3.08 -5.97 -12.29
N LEU A 109 -2.08 -5.90 -11.44
CA LEU A 109 -0.99 -4.93 -11.59
C LEU A 109 -0.23 -5.13 -12.91
N GLU A 110 -0.15 -6.36 -13.41
CA GLU A 110 0.48 -6.71 -14.67
C GLU A 110 -0.28 -6.08 -15.86
N SER A 111 -1.61 -6.21 -15.89
CA SER A 111 -2.47 -5.60 -16.91
C SER A 111 -2.39 -4.07 -16.88
N ILE A 112 -2.40 -3.47 -15.70
CA ILE A 112 -2.22 -2.02 -15.54
C ILE A 112 -0.87 -1.56 -16.12
N ARG A 113 0.21 -2.27 -15.80
CA ARG A 113 1.54 -1.92 -16.33
C ARG A 113 1.56 -1.97 -17.86
N GLN A 114 0.93 -2.98 -18.47
CA GLN A 114 0.87 -3.16 -19.92
C GLN A 114 -0.03 -2.11 -20.59
N GLU A 115 -1.23 -1.88 -20.04
CA GLU A 115 -2.22 -0.94 -20.57
C GLU A 115 -1.67 0.50 -20.63
N HIS A 116 -0.92 0.90 -19.60
CA HIS A 116 -0.34 2.24 -19.53
C HIS A 116 1.11 2.32 -20.05
N GLY A 117 1.67 1.23 -20.58
CA GLY A 117 3.03 1.20 -21.13
C GLY A 117 4.12 1.56 -20.11
N LEU A 118 3.92 1.21 -18.82
CA LEU A 118 4.84 1.61 -17.75
C LEU A 118 6.12 0.77 -17.83
N ALA A 119 7.20 1.39 -18.25
CA ALA A 119 8.51 0.74 -18.34
C ALA A 119 9.08 0.42 -16.96
N PHE A 120 8.83 1.30 -15.98
CA PHE A 120 9.28 1.17 -14.60
C PHE A 120 8.25 1.79 -13.65
N ILE A 121 8.10 1.23 -12.46
CA ILE A 121 7.23 1.72 -11.38
C ILE A 121 8.11 1.98 -10.17
N ASP A 122 8.23 3.24 -9.78
CA ASP A 122 9.10 3.62 -8.67
C ASP A 122 8.54 3.17 -7.32
N LEU A 123 7.22 3.26 -7.14
CA LEU A 123 6.56 2.94 -5.89
C LEU A 123 5.16 2.35 -6.15
N ILE A 124 4.87 1.23 -5.49
CA ILE A 124 3.51 0.73 -5.32
C ILE A 124 3.13 0.90 -3.84
N LYS A 125 2.08 1.64 -3.55
CA LYS A 125 1.36 1.57 -2.27
C LYS A 125 0.26 0.54 -2.42
N LEU A 126 0.21 -0.44 -1.52
CA LEU A 126 -0.77 -1.52 -1.54
C LEU A 126 -1.48 -1.60 -0.19
N ASP A 127 -2.74 -1.17 -0.18
CA ASP A 127 -3.62 -1.11 0.97
C ASP A 127 -5.05 -1.26 0.46
N ILE A 128 -5.46 -2.52 0.25
CA ILE A 128 -6.68 -2.92 -0.47
C ILE A 128 -7.58 -3.83 0.38
N GLU A 129 -7.49 -3.62 1.70
CA GLU A 129 -8.42 -4.15 2.71
C GLU A 129 -8.55 -5.69 2.68
N GLY A 130 -7.40 -6.38 2.52
CA GLY A 130 -7.30 -7.84 2.67
C GLY A 130 -7.00 -8.62 1.38
N ALA A 131 -6.97 -7.98 0.21
CA ALA A 131 -6.59 -8.64 -1.04
C ALA A 131 -5.07 -8.60 -1.34
N GLU A 132 -4.25 -8.00 -0.46
CA GLU A 132 -2.80 -7.82 -0.64
C GLU A 132 -2.08 -9.14 -0.86
N ILE A 133 -2.49 -10.19 -0.13
CA ILE A 133 -1.88 -11.52 -0.23
C ILE A 133 -2.11 -12.08 -1.63
N GLU A 134 -3.35 -12.09 -2.09
CA GLU A 134 -3.73 -12.60 -3.41
C GLU A 134 -3.00 -11.85 -4.53
N VAL A 135 -3.02 -10.52 -4.48
CA VAL A 135 -2.33 -9.68 -5.47
C VAL A 135 -0.84 -10.01 -5.51
N LEU A 136 -0.17 -10.03 -4.36
CA LEU A 136 1.27 -10.28 -4.31
C LEU A 136 1.63 -11.74 -4.63
N GLU A 137 0.76 -12.73 -4.39
CA GLU A 137 0.97 -14.12 -4.79
C GLU A 137 0.91 -14.30 -6.31
N ASN A 138 0.07 -13.53 -7.01
CA ASN A 138 -0.11 -13.63 -8.45
C ASN A 138 0.88 -12.76 -9.26
N ILE A 139 1.63 -11.87 -8.61
CA ILE A 139 2.66 -11.07 -9.31
C ILE A 139 3.77 -11.95 -9.87
N SER A 140 4.06 -11.77 -11.17
CA SER A 140 5.16 -12.46 -11.84
C SER A 140 6.54 -11.89 -11.48
N ALA A 141 7.58 -12.72 -11.61
CA ALA A 141 8.96 -12.26 -11.45
C ALA A 141 9.35 -11.21 -12.50
N SER A 142 8.76 -11.27 -13.70
CA SER A 142 8.96 -10.29 -14.77
C SER A 142 8.38 -8.93 -14.39
N PHE A 143 7.20 -8.88 -13.77
CA PHE A 143 6.64 -7.63 -13.25
C PHE A 143 7.51 -7.05 -12.14
N LEU A 144 7.89 -7.86 -11.15
CA LEU A 144 8.73 -7.44 -10.02
C LEU A 144 10.08 -6.86 -10.46
N ALA A 145 10.60 -7.29 -11.62
CA ALA A 145 11.83 -6.74 -12.20
C ALA A 145 11.69 -5.26 -12.65
N HIS A 146 10.49 -4.72 -12.71
CA HIS A 146 10.19 -3.33 -13.10
C HIS A 146 9.70 -2.46 -11.94
N VAL A 147 9.79 -2.95 -10.70
CA VAL A 147 9.30 -2.25 -9.51
C VAL A 147 10.46 -1.87 -8.59
N GLY A 148 10.55 -0.61 -8.20
CA GLY A 148 11.57 -0.07 -7.31
C GLY A 148 11.32 -0.40 -5.84
N GLN A 149 10.13 -0.05 -5.34
CA GLN A 149 9.71 -0.35 -3.97
C GLN A 149 8.20 -0.60 -3.87
N ILE A 150 7.82 -1.35 -2.85
CA ILE A 150 6.41 -1.57 -2.48
C ILE A 150 6.25 -1.24 -1.00
N SER A 151 5.27 -0.40 -0.67
CA SER A 151 4.80 -0.20 0.69
C SER A 151 3.45 -0.89 0.83
N CYS A 152 3.36 -1.89 1.70
CA CYS A 152 2.20 -2.75 1.82
C CYS A 152 1.67 -2.76 3.26
N GLU A 153 0.37 -2.54 3.42
CA GLU A 153 -0.35 -2.77 4.67
C GLU A 153 -1.11 -4.09 4.58
N PHE A 154 -0.61 -5.12 5.28
CA PHE A 154 -1.37 -6.37 5.41
C PHE A 154 -2.38 -6.26 6.55
N HIS A 155 -3.58 -6.76 6.32
CA HIS A 155 -4.69 -6.71 7.28
C HIS A 155 -4.73 -7.92 8.24
N ASP A 156 -3.55 -8.47 8.62
CA ASP A 156 -3.39 -9.62 9.53
C ASP A 156 -3.91 -9.37 10.96
N PHE A 157 -4.30 -8.15 11.26
CA PHE A 157 -4.97 -7.79 12.50
C PHE A 157 -6.46 -8.17 12.51
N LEU A 158 -7.06 -8.34 11.32
CA LEU A 158 -8.43 -8.87 11.17
C LEU A 158 -8.45 -10.38 11.29
N ASP A 159 -7.41 -11.05 10.78
CA ASP A 159 -7.26 -12.50 10.82
C ASP A 159 -5.80 -12.92 11.02
N ALA A 160 -5.45 -13.27 12.25
CA ALA A 160 -4.10 -13.68 12.62
C ALA A 160 -3.65 -15.00 11.96
N THR A 161 -4.57 -15.80 11.42
CA THR A 161 -4.25 -17.05 10.71
C THR A 161 -3.54 -16.79 9.39
N GLN A 162 -3.61 -15.59 8.84
CA GLN A 162 -2.90 -15.18 7.63
C GLN A 162 -1.38 -14.98 7.82
N ARG A 163 -0.90 -14.80 9.05
CA ARG A 163 0.52 -14.50 9.33
C ARG A 163 1.52 -15.52 8.77
N PRO A 164 1.28 -16.84 8.86
CA PRO A 164 2.16 -17.83 8.23
C PRO A 164 2.20 -17.68 6.69
N ILE A 165 1.07 -17.35 6.07
CA ILE A 165 0.96 -17.14 4.62
C ILE A 165 1.76 -15.90 4.24
N ILE A 166 1.55 -14.77 4.92
CA ILE A 166 2.30 -13.53 4.70
C ILE A 166 3.81 -13.78 4.85
N ARG A 167 4.23 -14.51 5.88
CA ARG A 167 5.65 -14.82 6.08
C ARG A 167 6.25 -15.59 4.90
N LYS A 168 5.53 -16.58 4.39
CA LYS A 168 5.94 -17.37 3.23
C LYS A 168 6.02 -16.52 1.97
N LEU A 169 5.01 -15.65 1.77
CA LEU A 169 4.98 -14.69 0.68
C LEU A 169 6.17 -13.73 0.72
N LEU A 170 6.46 -13.15 1.89
CA LEU A 170 7.61 -12.26 2.08
C LEU A 170 8.95 -12.97 1.82
N GLN A 171 9.07 -14.25 2.17
CA GLN A 171 10.25 -15.07 1.83
C GLN A 171 10.38 -15.24 0.30
N ARG A 172 9.27 -15.46 -0.42
CA ARG A 172 9.27 -15.52 -1.89
C ARG A 172 9.75 -14.19 -2.50
N LEU A 173 9.26 -13.06 -2.00
CA LEU A 173 9.67 -11.73 -2.47
C LEU A 173 11.15 -11.46 -2.17
N GLN A 174 11.68 -11.95 -1.04
CA GLN A 174 13.13 -11.89 -0.76
C GLN A 174 13.93 -12.70 -1.78
N GLN A 175 13.47 -13.89 -2.15
CA GLN A 175 14.12 -14.72 -3.18
C GLN A 175 14.05 -14.06 -4.58
N SER A 176 13.02 -13.26 -4.84
CA SER A 176 12.88 -12.45 -6.05
C SER A 176 13.72 -11.16 -6.04
N GLY A 177 14.57 -10.96 -5.01
CA GLY A 177 15.54 -9.87 -4.96
C GLY A 177 15.11 -8.66 -4.12
N PHE A 178 14.01 -8.71 -3.41
CA PHE A 178 13.62 -7.62 -2.50
C PHE A 178 14.29 -7.74 -1.12
N VAL A 179 14.59 -6.60 -0.52
CA VAL A 179 14.82 -6.49 0.91
C VAL A 179 13.49 -6.26 1.57
N VAL A 180 13.08 -7.14 2.46
CA VAL A 180 11.83 -7.05 3.22
C VAL A 180 12.09 -6.41 4.57
N MET A 181 11.35 -5.37 4.89
CA MET A 181 11.49 -4.59 6.12
C MET A 181 10.12 -4.38 6.76
N PRO A 182 9.69 -5.27 7.67
CA PRO A 182 8.49 -5.04 8.46
C PRO A 182 8.72 -3.89 9.43
N ILE A 183 7.93 -2.84 9.32
CA ILE A 183 8.03 -1.64 10.16
C ILE A 183 7.21 -1.82 11.45
N SER A 184 6.08 -2.51 11.40
CA SER A 184 5.29 -2.84 12.59
C SER A 184 5.92 -3.97 13.41
N PHE A 185 5.75 -3.94 14.76
CA PHE A 185 6.38 -4.91 15.68
C PHE A 185 5.70 -6.27 15.72
N TRP A 186 4.37 -6.28 15.76
CA TRP A 186 3.56 -7.46 16.06
C TRP A 186 2.67 -7.89 14.89
N ARG A 187 2.65 -7.08 13.83
CA ARG A 187 1.75 -7.23 12.69
C ARG A 187 2.50 -6.85 11.43
N TYR A 188 1.96 -7.24 10.30
CA TYR A 188 2.46 -6.82 8.99
C TYR A 188 1.73 -5.58 8.45
N GLY A 189 1.19 -4.73 9.34
CA GLY A 189 0.44 -3.52 8.98
C GLY A 189 1.27 -2.38 8.36
N ASP A 190 2.58 -2.55 8.22
CA ASP A 190 3.45 -1.66 7.42
C ASP A 190 4.70 -2.47 7.07
N VAL A 191 4.82 -2.82 5.80
CA VAL A 191 5.95 -3.58 5.26
C VAL A 191 6.52 -2.84 4.07
N LEU A 192 7.78 -2.40 4.20
CA LEU A 192 8.53 -1.81 3.10
C LEU A 192 9.38 -2.87 2.40
N LEU A 193 9.22 -2.97 1.08
CA LEU A 193 9.93 -3.87 0.20
C LEU A 193 10.78 -3.04 -0.77
N ILE A 194 12.10 -3.23 -0.78
CA ILE A 194 13.04 -2.51 -1.66
C ILE A 194 13.71 -3.48 -2.62
N ASN A 195 13.58 -3.21 -3.90
CA ASN A 195 14.22 -4.02 -4.92
C ASN A 195 15.73 -3.74 -4.97
N ARG A 196 16.54 -4.76 -4.66
CA ARG A 196 18.02 -4.68 -4.64
C ARG A 196 18.62 -4.38 -6.00
N ARG A 197 17.91 -4.65 -7.08
CA ARG A 197 18.38 -4.39 -8.44
C ARG A 197 18.58 -2.91 -8.69
N PHE A 198 17.75 -2.06 -8.06
CA PHE A 198 17.74 -0.61 -8.27
C PHE A 198 18.32 0.16 -7.08
N GLN A 199 18.22 -0.39 -5.88
CA GLN A 199 18.71 0.25 -4.66
C GLN A 199 19.53 -0.73 -3.82
N SER A 200 20.81 -0.42 -3.64
CA SER A 200 21.64 -1.14 -2.68
C SER A 200 21.19 -0.81 -1.25
N VAL A 201 20.91 -1.83 -0.46
CA VAL A 201 20.54 -1.70 0.95
C VAL A 201 21.72 -2.18 1.80
N ARG A 202 22.45 -1.23 2.38
CA ARG A 202 23.61 -1.51 3.24
C ARG A 202 23.16 -1.88 4.65
N LEU A 203 24.08 -2.44 5.44
CA LEU A 203 23.79 -2.77 6.83
C LEU A 203 23.32 -1.55 7.64
N TRP A 204 23.93 -0.39 7.41
CA TRP A 204 23.57 0.86 8.07
C TRP A 204 22.16 1.36 7.70
N ASP A 205 21.70 1.10 6.49
CA ASP A 205 20.34 1.42 6.07
C ASP A 205 19.32 0.56 6.85
N ARG A 206 19.61 -0.73 7.06
CA ARG A 206 18.79 -1.62 7.89
C ARG A 206 18.74 -1.16 9.34
N VAL A 207 19.88 -0.74 9.91
CA VAL A 207 19.96 -0.20 11.27
C VAL A 207 19.11 1.09 11.37
N ALA A 208 19.24 1.99 10.40
CA ALA A 208 18.49 3.23 10.38
C ALA A 208 16.97 3.00 10.26
N ILE A 209 16.53 2.03 9.44
CA ILE A 209 15.12 1.64 9.32
C ILE A 209 14.63 1.03 10.64
N ALA A 210 15.42 0.16 11.27
CA ALA A 210 15.07 -0.38 12.58
C ALA A 210 14.94 0.73 13.64
N THR A 211 15.87 1.70 13.64
CA THR A 211 15.82 2.86 14.54
C THR A 211 14.59 3.74 14.28
N TYR A 212 14.26 3.97 13.00
CA TYR A 212 13.06 4.70 12.59
C TYR A 212 11.80 4.01 13.13
N LYS A 213 11.69 2.70 12.97
CA LYS A 213 10.61 1.86 13.49
C LYS A 213 10.42 2.06 15.01
N TYR A 214 11.50 2.00 15.79
CA TYR A 214 11.43 2.17 17.25
C TYR A 214 10.97 3.58 17.60
N ARG A 215 11.52 4.59 16.96
CA ARG A 215 11.17 6.00 17.20
C ARG A 215 9.70 6.31 16.92
N THR A 216 9.19 5.90 15.77
CA THR A 216 7.79 6.11 15.39
C THR A 216 6.84 5.30 16.26
N GLY A 217 7.19 4.06 16.62
CA GLY A 217 6.42 3.24 17.57
C GLY A 217 6.28 3.89 18.94
N ILE A 218 7.36 4.42 19.51
CA ILE A 218 7.35 5.14 20.80
C ILE A 218 6.51 6.43 20.70
N GLN A 219 6.64 7.20 19.63
CA GLN A 219 5.85 8.42 19.41
C GLN A 219 4.35 8.12 19.35
N ARG A 220 3.95 7.05 18.66
CA ARG A 220 2.54 6.61 18.61
C ARG A 220 2.00 6.19 19.97
N ILE A 221 2.79 5.52 20.81
CA ILE A 221 2.40 5.13 22.17
C ILE A 221 2.22 6.39 23.04
N LEU A 222 3.16 7.30 23.00
CA LEU A 222 3.12 8.54 23.78
C LEU A 222 1.93 9.43 23.38
N SER A 223 1.66 9.61 22.09
CA SER A 223 0.52 10.39 21.60
C SER A 223 -0.83 9.81 22.04
N ARG A 224 -0.98 8.47 21.98
CA ARG A 224 -2.18 7.78 22.46
C ARG A 224 -2.37 7.89 23.97
N SER A 225 -1.30 7.89 24.74
CA SER A 225 -1.34 8.06 26.20
C SER A 225 -1.78 9.48 26.56
N LEU A 226 -1.25 10.51 25.89
CA LEU A 226 -1.61 11.90 26.10
C LEU A 226 -3.07 12.19 25.73
N SER A 227 -3.57 11.64 24.61
CA SER A 227 -4.97 11.82 24.20
C SER A 227 -5.98 11.16 25.14
N ARG A 228 -5.59 10.12 25.89
CA ARG A 228 -6.43 9.50 26.92
C ARG A 228 -6.49 10.34 28.21
N VAL A 229 -5.45 11.08 28.53
CA VAL A 229 -5.39 11.96 29.71
C VAL A 229 -6.25 13.20 29.47
N THR A 230 -6.19 13.80 28.29
CA THR A 230 -6.98 15.00 27.93
C THR A 230 -8.47 14.74 27.71
N ARG A 231 -8.92 13.49 27.60
CA ARG A 231 -10.35 13.13 27.55
C ARG A 231 -10.97 12.79 28.91
N ARG A 232 -10.19 12.75 29.98
CA ARG A 232 -10.65 12.46 31.35
C ARG A 232 -10.63 13.68 32.28
N GLY A 233 -10.26 14.85 31.81
CA GLY A 233 -10.41 16.15 32.45
C GLY A 233 -11.45 16.97 31.69
#